data_01d6adbea2f3f1fd5ea80e687ae53b5d
#
_entry.id   01d6adbea2f3f1fd5ea80e687ae53b5d
#
_cell.length_a   1.000
_cell.length_b   1.000
_cell.length_c   1.000
_cell.angle_alpha   90.00
_cell.angle_beta   90.00
_cell.angle_gamma   90.00
#
_symmetry.space_group_name_H-M   'P 1'
#
loop_
_entity.id
_entity.type
_entity.pdbx_description
1 polymer ?
#
loop_
_entity_poly.entity_id
_entity_poly.type
_entity_poly.pdbx_seq_one_letter_code
_entity_poly.pdbx_strand_id
1 'polypeptide(L)'
;MKKEILALGAMLMLAINTQASAATKICVFDLMGKSGEAYKAMQEWALAASTWQGEINLVSYQNEAMAEHDFEQGRCEGVYMTSMRARAYNKFAGSVDAIGAVPSYAIAQKAINFALDKRNQRRLISQVANQSYEVAGISQIGLAYIFVKDKRMNSIEQIRGKKFAVLGYDEAQKIVVRSLGGQAVLSDISDIAKKFNQGQADIMAAPAYAYKPLEIYKGLGNDGAIITFPAVNMTMDLIIRPEKFTTNFGQNSRQWFLSRLNRNFALIQRIEAELPAKYKISLDQEDKTRYQRILREARIDLTKRGIYDASMMNVLKRARCTVDRTNFECTLGGE
;
A
#
# COMPACT_ATOMS: atom_id res chain seq x y z
N MET A 1 -84.60 -0.74 31.46
CA MET A 1 -83.29 -0.87 32.06
C MET A 1 -82.46 -1.75 31.13
N LYS A 2 -81.71 -1.19 30.18
CA LYS A 2 -80.76 -1.92 29.31
C LYS A 2 -79.39 -1.29 29.54
N LYS A 3 -78.41 -2.08 30.04
CA LYS A 3 -77.03 -1.66 30.20
C LYS A 3 -76.30 -1.90 28.87
N GLU A 4 -75.77 -0.89 28.28
CA GLU A 4 -74.85 -0.98 27.16
C GLU A 4 -73.46 -1.11 27.73
N ILE A 5 -72.72 -2.16 27.32
CA ILE A 5 -71.34 -2.37 27.63
C ILE A 5 -70.53 -1.88 26.42
N LEU A 6 -69.84 -0.76 26.59
CA LEU A 6 -68.84 -0.30 25.63
C LEU A 6 -67.55 -1.12 25.78
N ALA A 7 -67.21 -1.93 24.77
CA ALA A 7 -65.91 -2.59 24.66
C ALA A 7 -64.90 -1.64 24.01
N LEU A 8 -63.94 -1.12 24.78
CA LEU A 8 -62.81 -0.35 24.32
C LEU A 8 -61.73 -1.29 23.78
N GLY A 9 -61.65 -1.43 22.46
CA GLY A 9 -60.57 -2.18 21.81
C GLY A 9 -59.28 -1.35 21.80
N ALA A 10 -58.36 -1.66 22.67
CA ALA A 10 -56.99 -1.10 22.62
C ALA A 10 -56.19 -1.73 21.45
N MET A 11 -56.01 -1.03 20.37
CA MET A 11 -55.18 -1.42 19.23
C MET A 11 -53.72 -1.12 19.58
N LEU A 12 -52.97 -2.15 20.01
CA LEU A 12 -51.53 -2.07 20.27
C LEU A 12 -50.82 -1.97 18.93
N MET A 13 -50.46 -0.76 18.49
CA MET A 13 -49.52 -0.59 17.37
C MET A 13 -48.12 -0.98 17.83
N LEU A 14 -47.66 -2.17 17.45
CA LEU A 14 -46.23 -2.51 17.50
C LEU A 14 -45.51 -1.61 16.49
N ALA A 15 -44.88 -0.56 16.98
CA ALA A 15 -43.88 0.19 16.20
C ALA A 15 -42.68 -0.72 15.98
N ILE A 16 -42.57 -1.34 14.80
CA ILE A 16 -41.37 -2.02 14.35
C ILE A 16 -40.34 -0.91 14.13
N ASN A 17 -39.51 -0.65 15.13
CA ASN A 17 -38.31 0.16 14.95
C ASN A 17 -37.36 -0.61 14.04
N THR A 18 -37.48 -0.47 12.73
CA THR A 18 -36.40 -0.79 11.79
C THR A 18 -35.26 0.19 12.08
N GLN A 19 -34.34 -0.17 12.96
CA GLN A 19 -33.06 0.52 13.02
C GLN A 19 -32.42 0.35 11.64
N ALA A 20 -32.48 1.40 10.83
CA ALA A 20 -31.67 1.49 9.65
C ALA A 20 -30.20 1.36 10.13
N SER A 21 -29.56 0.23 9.85
CA SER A 21 -28.13 0.06 10.13
C SER A 21 -27.41 1.18 9.40
N ALA A 22 -26.69 2.03 10.14
CA ALA A 22 -25.92 3.09 9.51
C ALA A 22 -24.94 2.43 8.52
N ALA A 23 -24.85 3.01 7.31
CA ALA A 23 -23.98 2.50 6.28
C ALA A 23 -22.52 2.48 6.77
N THR A 24 -21.83 1.34 6.57
CA THR A 24 -20.42 1.17 6.93
C THR A 24 -19.54 2.08 6.06
N LYS A 25 -18.73 2.94 6.66
CA LYS A 25 -17.88 3.90 5.92
C LYS A 25 -16.46 3.38 5.79
N ILE A 26 -15.92 3.50 4.57
CA ILE A 26 -14.52 3.20 4.27
C ILE A 26 -13.85 4.47 3.74
N CYS A 27 -12.83 4.94 4.43
CA CYS A 27 -11.95 6.01 3.96
C CYS A 27 -11.04 5.47 2.87
N VAL A 28 -11.05 6.07 1.68
CA VAL A 28 -10.29 5.59 0.52
C VAL A 28 -9.33 6.67 0.05
N PHE A 29 -8.05 6.41 0.17
CA PHE A 29 -7.02 7.25 -0.41
C PHE A 29 -6.78 6.91 -1.87
N ASP A 30 -6.78 7.93 -2.73
CA ASP A 30 -6.31 7.86 -4.11
C ASP A 30 -5.83 9.25 -4.54
N LEU A 31 -4.67 9.33 -5.21
CA LEU A 31 -4.06 10.59 -5.68
C LEU A 31 -5.01 11.41 -6.56
N MET A 32 -5.86 10.74 -7.33
CA MET A 32 -6.86 11.35 -8.22
C MET A 32 -8.26 11.43 -7.59
N GLY A 33 -8.37 11.10 -6.29
CA GLY A 33 -9.66 11.05 -5.61
C GLY A 33 -10.62 10.06 -6.30
N LYS A 34 -11.87 10.47 -6.49
CA LYS A 34 -12.91 9.61 -7.09
C LYS A 34 -12.61 9.19 -8.55
N SER A 35 -11.78 9.93 -9.26
CA SER A 35 -11.42 9.62 -10.66
C SER A 35 -10.27 8.60 -10.77
N GLY A 36 -9.57 8.29 -9.67
CA GLY A 36 -8.44 7.40 -9.65
C GLY A 36 -8.81 5.92 -9.75
N GLU A 37 -7.87 5.12 -10.21
CA GLU A 37 -8.08 3.68 -10.44
C GLU A 37 -8.20 2.90 -9.12
N ALA A 38 -7.51 3.33 -8.05
CA ALA A 38 -7.64 2.74 -6.73
C ALA A 38 -9.05 2.96 -6.17
N TYR A 39 -9.59 4.18 -6.29
CA TYR A 39 -10.96 4.48 -5.86
C TYR A 39 -11.99 3.69 -6.67
N LYS A 40 -11.85 3.60 -8.01
CA LYS A 40 -12.74 2.80 -8.86
C LYS A 40 -12.73 1.31 -8.49
N ALA A 41 -11.54 0.76 -8.19
CA ALA A 41 -11.42 -0.61 -7.71
C ALA A 41 -12.17 -0.81 -6.38
N MET A 42 -12.09 0.17 -5.48
CA MET A 42 -12.83 0.14 -4.22
C MET A 42 -14.35 0.30 -4.41
N GLN A 43 -14.82 0.98 -5.45
CA GLN A 43 -16.25 0.99 -5.81
C GLN A 43 -16.73 -0.41 -6.24
N GLU A 44 -15.95 -1.13 -7.07
CA GLU A 44 -16.26 -2.52 -7.42
C GLU A 44 -16.24 -3.43 -6.18
N TRP A 45 -15.27 -3.21 -5.29
CA TRP A 45 -15.18 -3.92 -4.01
C TRP A 45 -16.39 -3.65 -3.11
N ALA A 46 -16.79 -2.38 -2.94
CA ALA A 46 -17.92 -2.00 -2.09
C ALA A 46 -19.23 -2.61 -2.58
N LEU A 47 -19.43 -2.67 -3.91
CA LEU A 47 -20.59 -3.34 -4.49
C LEU A 47 -20.63 -4.85 -4.16
N ALA A 48 -19.49 -5.54 -4.22
CA ALA A 48 -19.40 -6.93 -3.82
C ALA A 48 -19.58 -7.08 -2.30
N ALA A 49 -18.91 -6.22 -1.52
CA ALA A 49 -18.92 -6.26 -0.06
C ALA A 49 -20.30 -5.96 0.55
N SER A 50 -21.15 -5.21 -0.14
CA SER A 50 -22.53 -4.97 0.31
C SER A 50 -23.35 -6.22 0.43
N THR A 51 -23.00 -7.30 -0.27
CA THR A 51 -23.66 -8.60 -0.14
C THR A 51 -23.27 -9.35 1.16
N TRP A 52 -22.18 -8.93 1.82
CA TRP A 52 -21.67 -9.55 3.05
C TRP A 52 -21.92 -8.69 4.29
N GLN A 53 -21.97 -7.37 4.12
CA GLN A 53 -22.01 -6.39 5.22
C GLN A 53 -23.29 -5.56 5.24
N GLY A 54 -23.96 -5.39 4.12
CA GLY A 54 -24.96 -4.36 3.90
C GLY A 54 -24.34 -3.13 3.22
N GLU A 55 -24.99 -1.97 3.36
CA GLU A 55 -24.55 -0.76 2.65
C GLU A 55 -23.15 -0.31 3.06
N ILE A 56 -22.28 -0.09 2.05
CA ILE A 56 -20.93 0.43 2.22
C ILE A 56 -20.79 1.77 1.49
N ASN A 57 -20.41 2.79 2.24
CA ASN A 57 -20.15 4.12 1.75
C ASN A 57 -18.66 4.42 1.69
N LEU A 58 -18.15 4.80 0.49
CA LEU A 58 -16.76 5.19 0.30
C LEU A 58 -16.58 6.70 0.48
N VAL A 59 -15.67 7.08 1.34
CA VAL A 59 -15.25 8.48 1.55
C VAL A 59 -13.90 8.68 0.86
N SER A 60 -13.85 9.56 -0.15
CA SER A 60 -12.67 9.76 -0.99
C SER A 60 -11.72 10.80 -0.39
N TYR A 61 -10.43 10.47 -0.37
CA TYR A 61 -9.35 11.35 0.07
C TYR A 61 -8.23 11.40 -0.96
N GLN A 62 -7.74 12.60 -1.27
CA GLN A 62 -6.52 12.82 -2.04
C GLN A 62 -5.29 13.02 -1.13
N ASN A 63 -5.52 13.19 0.17
CA ASN A 63 -4.49 13.26 1.19
C ASN A 63 -4.58 12.02 2.08
N GLU A 64 -3.53 11.20 2.06
CA GLU A 64 -3.50 9.94 2.80
C GLU A 64 -3.52 10.13 4.32
N ALA A 65 -2.80 11.14 4.83
CA ALA A 65 -2.77 11.42 6.25
C ALA A 65 -4.15 11.82 6.79
N MET A 66 -4.98 12.49 5.96
CA MET A 66 -6.35 12.81 6.34
C MET A 66 -7.26 11.57 6.33
N ALA A 67 -7.07 10.66 5.38
CA ALA A 67 -7.81 9.38 5.37
C ALA A 67 -7.50 8.56 6.62
N GLU A 68 -6.21 8.46 6.98
CA GLU A 68 -5.76 7.81 8.22
C GLU A 68 -6.33 8.49 9.47
N HIS A 69 -6.22 9.82 9.56
CA HIS A 69 -6.74 10.57 10.69
C HIS A 69 -8.23 10.35 10.91
N ASP A 70 -9.04 10.37 9.85
CA ASP A 70 -10.48 10.13 9.94
C ASP A 70 -10.80 8.69 10.32
N PHE A 71 -9.99 7.72 9.89
CA PHE A 71 -10.07 6.36 10.38
C PHE A 71 -9.73 6.27 11.88
N GLU A 72 -8.64 6.91 12.34
CA GLU A 72 -8.26 6.93 13.76
C GLU A 72 -9.35 7.52 14.64
N GLN A 73 -10.00 8.61 14.17
CA GLN A 73 -11.11 9.26 14.87
C GLN A 73 -12.43 8.46 14.83
N GLY A 74 -12.45 7.26 14.21
CA GLY A 74 -13.64 6.44 14.11
C GLY A 74 -14.71 6.99 13.15
N ARG A 75 -14.36 7.92 12.24
CA ARG A 75 -15.26 8.43 11.22
C ARG A 75 -15.46 7.45 10.06
N CYS A 76 -14.52 6.50 9.93
CA CYS A 76 -14.60 5.35 9.05
C CYS A 76 -14.32 4.07 9.82
N GLU A 77 -15.01 2.98 9.50
CA GLU A 77 -14.82 1.65 10.08
C GLU A 77 -13.63 0.91 9.43
N GLY A 78 -13.22 1.36 8.24
CA GLY A 78 -12.03 0.88 7.54
C GLY A 78 -11.35 1.98 6.75
N VAL A 79 -10.09 1.75 6.38
CA VAL A 79 -9.29 2.66 5.54
C VAL A 79 -8.51 1.88 4.50
N TYR A 80 -8.49 2.40 3.27
CA TYR A 80 -7.68 1.89 2.18
C TYR A 80 -6.57 2.89 1.88
N MET A 81 -5.32 2.51 2.16
CA MET A 81 -4.13 3.37 2.13
C MET A 81 -2.88 2.57 1.77
N THR A 82 -1.74 3.24 1.55
CA THR A 82 -0.48 2.54 1.23
C THR A 82 -0.08 1.58 2.35
N SER A 83 0.48 0.43 1.97
CA SER A 83 0.96 -0.56 2.96
C SER A 83 2.07 0.00 3.85
N MET A 84 2.84 0.98 3.37
CA MET A 84 3.83 1.67 4.19
C MET A 84 3.20 2.39 5.39
N ARG A 85 2.07 3.07 5.19
CA ARG A 85 1.32 3.73 6.26
C ARG A 85 0.53 2.71 7.08
N ALA A 86 -0.08 1.72 6.43
CA ALA A 86 -0.82 0.63 7.07
C ALA A 86 0.05 -0.23 8.02
N ARG A 87 1.38 -0.15 7.91
CA ARG A 87 2.34 -0.84 8.80
C ARG A 87 2.16 -0.49 10.27
N ALA A 88 1.68 0.70 10.59
CA ALA A 88 1.35 1.11 11.96
C ALA A 88 0.23 0.25 12.57
N TYR A 89 -0.69 -0.25 11.75
CA TYR A 89 -1.83 -1.06 12.18
C TYR A 89 -1.56 -2.56 12.06
N ASN A 90 -0.85 -2.99 11.02
CA ASN A 90 -0.44 -4.38 10.85
C ASN A 90 0.95 -4.46 10.24
N LYS A 91 1.93 -4.76 11.07
CA LYS A 91 3.34 -4.83 10.65
C LYS A 91 3.59 -5.91 9.61
N PHE A 92 2.92 -7.07 9.73
CA PHE A 92 3.09 -8.18 8.78
C PHE A 92 2.71 -7.74 7.37
N ALA A 93 1.49 -7.26 7.15
CA ALA A 93 1.05 -6.82 5.82
C ALA A 93 1.84 -5.60 5.33
N GLY A 94 2.02 -4.58 6.18
CA GLY A 94 2.78 -3.38 5.82
C GLY A 94 4.27 -3.61 5.56
N SER A 95 4.79 -4.83 5.77
CA SER A 95 6.14 -5.22 5.36
C SER A 95 6.21 -5.84 3.97
N VAL A 96 5.09 -5.98 3.26
CA VAL A 96 5.09 -6.45 1.86
C VAL A 96 5.85 -5.49 0.93
N ASP A 97 5.95 -4.23 1.33
CA ASP A 97 6.70 -3.16 0.66
C ASP A 97 8.18 -3.10 1.08
N ALA A 98 8.70 -4.16 1.72
CA ALA A 98 10.09 -4.15 2.20
C ALA A 98 11.06 -3.87 1.05
N ILE A 99 11.98 -2.93 1.29
CA ILE A 99 12.87 -2.37 0.28
C ILE A 99 13.69 -3.44 -0.44
N GLY A 100 13.69 -3.41 -1.78
CA GLY A 100 14.42 -4.35 -2.63
C GLY A 100 13.97 -5.82 -2.51
N ALA A 101 12.90 -6.11 -1.76
CA ALA A 101 12.44 -7.48 -1.54
C ALA A 101 11.71 -8.08 -2.75
N VAL A 102 11.13 -7.24 -3.61
CA VAL A 102 10.25 -7.64 -4.70
C VAL A 102 10.71 -6.99 -6.01
N PRO A 103 11.65 -7.61 -6.73
CA PRO A 103 12.27 -7.00 -7.92
C PRO A 103 11.48 -7.18 -9.22
N SER A 104 10.30 -7.82 -9.20
CA SER A 104 9.47 -8.00 -10.40
C SER A 104 8.00 -8.20 -10.08
N TYR A 105 7.13 -7.95 -11.05
CA TYR A 105 5.68 -8.19 -10.91
C TYR A 105 5.32 -9.65 -10.68
N ALA A 106 6.07 -10.60 -11.27
CA ALA A 106 5.86 -12.02 -11.02
C ALA A 106 6.08 -12.37 -9.54
N ILE A 107 7.11 -11.78 -8.92
CA ILE A 107 7.40 -11.94 -7.48
C ILE A 107 6.36 -11.19 -6.66
N ALA A 108 5.96 -9.97 -7.03
CA ALA A 108 4.93 -9.18 -6.35
C ALA A 108 3.60 -9.95 -6.28
N GLN A 109 3.16 -10.49 -7.40
CA GLN A 109 1.94 -11.30 -7.47
C GLN A 109 2.01 -12.53 -6.55
N LYS A 110 3.17 -13.22 -6.55
CA LYS A 110 3.39 -14.37 -5.68
C LYS A 110 3.42 -13.99 -4.21
N ALA A 111 4.04 -12.84 -3.89
CA ALA A 111 4.12 -12.31 -2.53
C ALA A 111 2.73 -11.99 -1.97
N ILE A 112 1.89 -11.27 -2.73
CA ILE A 112 0.51 -10.94 -2.31
C ILE A 112 -0.32 -12.22 -2.13
N ASN A 113 -0.24 -13.18 -3.07
CA ASN A 113 -0.92 -14.47 -2.92
C ASN A 113 -0.50 -15.20 -1.64
N PHE A 114 0.82 -15.22 -1.33
CA PHE A 114 1.31 -15.86 -0.12
C PHE A 114 0.92 -15.08 1.13
N ALA A 115 0.96 -13.75 1.12
CA ALA A 115 0.58 -12.93 2.25
C ALA A 115 -0.88 -13.13 2.65
N LEU A 116 -1.79 -13.18 1.67
CA LEU A 116 -3.23 -13.36 1.87
C LEU A 116 -3.66 -14.83 2.01
N ASP A 117 -2.74 -15.79 1.96
CA ASP A 117 -3.03 -17.21 2.13
C ASP A 117 -3.64 -17.49 3.53
N LYS A 118 -4.58 -18.42 3.61
CA LYS A 118 -5.24 -18.83 4.87
C LYS A 118 -4.25 -19.14 6.00
N ARG A 119 -3.07 -19.67 5.69
CA ARG A 119 -2.01 -19.97 6.68
C ARG A 119 -1.53 -18.72 7.41
N ASN A 120 -1.65 -17.55 6.81
CA ASN A 120 -1.26 -16.27 7.39
C ASN A 120 -2.44 -15.51 8.03
N GLN A 121 -3.66 -16.05 8.03
CA GLN A 121 -4.87 -15.37 8.53
C GLN A 121 -4.66 -14.74 9.92
N ARG A 122 -4.02 -15.48 10.85
CA ARG A 122 -3.75 -14.97 12.21
C ARG A 122 -2.79 -13.78 12.22
N ARG A 123 -1.89 -13.67 11.23
CA ARG A 123 -0.93 -12.55 11.10
C ARG A 123 -1.56 -11.30 10.49
N LEU A 124 -2.69 -11.47 9.80
CA LEU A 124 -3.45 -10.36 9.21
C LEU A 124 -4.39 -9.69 10.23
N ILE A 125 -4.43 -10.21 11.47
CA ILE A 125 -5.14 -9.61 12.60
C ILE A 125 -4.09 -9.15 13.61
N SER A 126 -4.21 -7.94 14.09
CA SER A 126 -3.28 -7.30 15.03
C SER A 126 -4.02 -6.56 16.14
N GLN A 127 -3.33 -6.38 17.26
CA GLN A 127 -3.76 -5.52 18.35
C GLN A 127 -2.80 -4.34 18.45
N VAL A 128 -3.31 -3.12 18.37
CA VAL A 128 -2.54 -1.89 18.55
C VAL A 128 -3.31 -0.98 19.49
N ALA A 129 -2.67 -0.53 20.57
CA ALA A 129 -3.28 0.36 21.57
C ALA A 129 -4.67 -0.13 22.06
N ASN A 130 -4.80 -1.43 22.36
CA ASN A 130 -6.05 -2.10 22.80
C ASN A 130 -7.16 -2.14 21.74
N GLN A 131 -6.87 -1.84 20.50
CA GLN A 131 -7.82 -1.93 19.39
C GLN A 131 -7.40 -3.03 18.41
N SER A 132 -8.40 -3.80 17.93
CA SER A 132 -8.19 -4.84 16.94
C SER A 132 -8.25 -4.25 15.54
N TYR A 133 -7.32 -4.68 14.67
CA TYR A 133 -7.30 -4.34 13.25
C TYR A 133 -7.13 -5.59 12.41
N GLU A 134 -7.76 -5.61 11.25
CA GLU A 134 -7.64 -6.71 10.29
C GLU A 134 -7.31 -6.18 8.91
N VAL A 135 -6.37 -6.84 8.23
CA VAL A 135 -6.08 -6.60 6.81
C VAL A 135 -7.09 -7.37 5.97
N ALA A 136 -8.03 -6.64 5.41
CA ALA A 136 -9.11 -7.20 4.60
C ALA A 136 -8.76 -7.30 3.11
N GLY A 137 -7.63 -6.77 2.67
CA GLY A 137 -7.16 -6.87 1.29
C GLY A 137 -5.82 -6.21 1.07
N ILE A 138 -5.11 -6.65 0.04
CA ILE A 138 -3.88 -6.04 -0.47
C ILE A 138 -4.00 -5.95 -1.99
N SER A 139 -3.67 -4.80 -2.56
CA SER A 139 -3.59 -4.59 -4.00
C SER A 139 -2.28 -3.95 -4.43
N GLN A 140 -1.90 -4.15 -5.68
CA GLN A 140 -0.70 -3.57 -6.29
C GLN A 140 -0.98 -2.17 -6.82
N ILE A 141 -0.06 -1.21 -6.60
CA ILE A 141 -0.05 0.11 -7.25
C ILE A 141 1.20 0.36 -8.09
N GLY A 142 2.16 -0.55 -8.08
CA GLY A 142 3.32 -0.55 -8.97
C GLY A 142 4.63 -0.87 -8.28
N LEU A 143 5.66 -1.06 -9.09
CA LEU A 143 7.04 -1.05 -8.63
C LEU A 143 7.52 0.41 -8.61
N ALA A 144 8.10 0.85 -7.49
CA ALA A 144 8.69 2.18 -7.40
C ALA A 144 10.06 2.19 -8.07
N TYR A 145 10.17 3.01 -9.10
CA TYR A 145 11.42 3.31 -9.79
C TYR A 145 12.07 4.56 -9.21
N ILE A 146 13.37 4.72 -9.46
CA ILE A 146 14.14 5.85 -8.95
C ILE A 146 14.15 6.94 -10.02
N PHE A 147 13.59 8.11 -9.68
CA PHE A 147 13.61 9.31 -10.49
C PHE A 147 14.77 10.19 -10.05
N VAL A 148 15.61 10.60 -10.99
CA VAL A 148 16.77 11.45 -10.74
C VAL A 148 16.72 12.72 -11.60
N LYS A 149 17.17 13.84 -11.06
CA LYS A 149 17.20 15.11 -11.79
C LYS A 149 18.31 15.17 -12.85
N ASP A 150 19.31 14.30 -12.75
CA ASP A 150 20.44 14.20 -13.67
C ASP A 150 20.72 12.72 -13.94
N LYS A 151 20.65 12.30 -15.20
CA LYS A 151 20.91 10.92 -15.66
C LYS A 151 22.28 10.39 -15.28
N ARG A 152 23.24 11.25 -14.92
CA ARG A 152 24.55 10.85 -14.39
C ARG A 152 24.47 10.24 -13.00
N MET A 153 23.37 10.46 -12.25
CA MET A 153 23.13 9.84 -10.94
C MET A 153 22.66 8.39 -11.09
N ASN A 154 23.41 7.57 -11.78
CA ASN A 154 23.05 6.19 -12.13
C ASN A 154 23.90 5.13 -11.43
N SER A 155 24.80 5.50 -10.54
CA SER A 155 25.59 4.59 -9.70
C SER A 155 25.56 4.99 -8.23
N ILE A 156 25.97 4.05 -7.34
CA ILE A 156 26.01 4.27 -5.89
C ILE A 156 26.95 5.42 -5.52
N GLU A 157 28.07 5.55 -6.22
CA GLU A 157 29.05 6.61 -6.00
C GLU A 157 28.46 7.99 -6.29
N GLN A 158 27.68 8.10 -7.36
CA GLN A 158 27.13 9.37 -7.83
C GLN A 158 25.92 9.86 -7.02
N ILE A 159 25.25 8.97 -6.29
CA ILE A 159 24.14 9.33 -5.41
C ILE A 159 24.60 9.72 -4.00
N ARG A 160 25.86 9.50 -3.62
CA ARG A 160 26.40 9.95 -2.33
C ARG A 160 26.28 11.45 -2.15
N GLY A 161 25.86 11.86 -0.95
CA GLY A 161 25.65 13.28 -0.62
C GLY A 161 24.42 13.91 -1.29
N LYS A 162 23.71 13.19 -2.18
CA LYS A 162 22.51 13.69 -2.83
C LYS A 162 21.31 13.73 -1.90
N LYS A 163 20.36 14.58 -2.21
CA LYS A 163 19.13 14.77 -1.44
C LYS A 163 18.04 13.85 -1.98
N PHE A 164 17.52 12.99 -1.12
CA PHE A 164 16.45 12.03 -1.43
C PHE A 164 15.14 12.51 -0.79
N ALA A 165 14.11 12.73 -1.59
CA ALA A 165 12.77 12.91 -1.06
C ALA A 165 12.27 11.56 -0.51
N VAL A 166 11.92 11.53 0.78
CA VAL A 166 11.47 10.34 1.51
C VAL A 166 10.22 10.64 2.32
N LEU A 167 9.38 9.64 2.49
CA LEU A 167 8.19 9.79 3.32
C LEU A 167 8.59 9.92 4.81
N GLY A 168 8.23 11.03 5.42
CA GLY A 168 8.66 11.36 6.79
C GLY A 168 8.19 10.36 7.85
N TYR A 169 7.07 9.69 7.61
CA TYR A 169 6.53 8.65 8.48
C TYR A 169 7.17 7.26 8.25
N ASP A 170 7.89 7.04 7.13
CA ASP A 170 8.55 5.77 6.86
C ASP A 170 10.02 5.78 7.32
N GLU A 171 10.27 5.21 8.50
CA GLU A 171 11.62 5.08 9.07
C GLU A 171 12.57 4.23 8.19
N ALA A 172 12.02 3.25 7.46
CA ALA A 172 12.83 2.41 6.58
C ALA A 172 13.50 3.22 5.48
N GLN A 173 12.78 4.12 4.81
CA GLN A 173 13.34 4.99 3.77
C GLN A 173 14.46 5.88 4.31
N LYS A 174 14.27 6.46 5.51
CA LYS A 174 15.27 7.33 6.14
C LYS A 174 16.57 6.59 6.47
N ILE A 175 16.45 5.35 6.95
CA ILE A 175 17.61 4.50 7.27
C ILE A 175 18.35 4.12 6.00
N VAL A 176 17.63 3.68 4.97
CA VAL A 176 18.25 3.27 3.69
C VAL A 176 18.96 4.42 3.00
N VAL A 177 18.35 5.60 2.94
CA VAL A 177 19.00 6.79 2.34
C VAL A 177 20.30 7.12 3.08
N ARG A 178 20.32 7.06 4.41
CA ARG A 178 21.54 7.23 5.19
C ARG A 178 22.60 6.15 4.89
N SER A 179 22.19 4.90 4.74
CA SER A 179 23.09 3.79 4.41
C SER A 179 23.72 3.95 3.01
N LEU A 180 23.01 4.60 2.08
CA LEU A 180 23.51 4.97 0.75
C LEU A 180 24.41 6.23 0.77
N GLY A 181 24.61 6.84 1.95
CA GLY A 181 25.36 8.09 2.09
C GLY A 181 24.60 9.33 1.60
N GLY A 182 23.27 9.23 1.42
CA GLY A 182 22.42 10.33 1.00
C GLY A 182 21.86 11.16 2.16
N GLN A 183 21.18 12.24 1.82
CA GLN A 183 20.50 13.13 2.75
C GLN A 183 18.99 13.01 2.56
N ALA A 184 18.25 12.70 3.63
CA ALA A 184 16.80 12.58 3.58
C ALA A 184 16.12 13.96 3.62
N VAL A 185 15.30 14.26 2.62
CA VAL A 185 14.36 15.39 2.59
C VAL A 185 12.99 14.87 2.94
N LEU A 186 12.57 15.10 4.18
CA LEU A 186 11.31 14.59 4.71
C LEU A 186 10.14 15.21 3.96
N SER A 187 9.22 14.36 3.53
CA SER A 187 8.09 14.70 2.68
C SER A 187 6.85 13.92 3.10
N ASP A 188 5.70 14.31 2.59
CA ASP A 188 4.48 13.50 2.55
C ASP A 188 4.16 13.18 1.08
N ILE A 189 3.25 12.25 0.82
CA ILE A 189 2.83 11.92 -0.56
C ILE A 189 2.29 13.17 -1.28
N SER A 190 1.64 14.07 -0.56
CA SER A 190 1.08 15.32 -1.10
C SER A 190 2.14 16.34 -1.56
N ASP A 191 3.39 16.26 -1.07
CA ASP A 191 4.43 17.25 -1.39
C ASP A 191 5.75 16.68 -1.93
N ILE A 192 5.93 15.35 -1.90
CA ILE A 192 7.18 14.68 -2.30
C ILE A 192 7.60 15.04 -3.74
N ALA A 193 6.68 14.98 -4.68
CA ALA A 193 6.96 15.33 -6.07
C ALA A 193 7.19 16.84 -6.25
N LYS A 194 6.50 17.69 -5.48
CA LYS A 194 6.75 19.15 -5.50
C LYS A 194 8.18 19.45 -5.07
N LYS A 195 8.69 18.83 -3.99
CA LYS A 195 10.08 19.00 -3.55
C LYS A 195 11.08 18.54 -4.60
N PHE A 196 10.82 17.41 -5.24
CA PHE A 196 11.63 16.94 -6.37
C PHE A 196 11.55 17.91 -7.56
N ASN A 197 10.37 18.32 -7.98
CA ASN A 197 10.17 19.23 -9.12
C ASN A 197 10.89 20.57 -8.92
N GLN A 198 10.87 21.11 -7.69
CA GLN A 198 11.50 22.37 -7.32
C GLN A 198 13.01 22.28 -7.03
N GLY A 199 13.61 21.08 -7.13
CA GLY A 199 15.06 20.89 -6.86
C GLY A 199 15.43 20.92 -5.38
N GLN A 200 14.48 20.81 -4.47
CA GLN A 200 14.75 20.62 -3.04
C GLN A 200 15.27 19.20 -2.76
N ALA A 201 14.93 18.24 -3.62
CA ALA A 201 15.48 16.90 -3.65
C ALA A 201 16.00 16.58 -5.08
N ASP A 202 17.08 15.80 -5.13
CA ASP A 202 17.73 15.37 -6.37
C ASP A 202 17.15 14.06 -6.89
N ILE A 203 16.65 13.23 -5.95
CA ILE A 203 16.24 11.83 -6.15
C ILE A 203 14.92 11.59 -5.42
N MET A 204 14.04 10.82 -6.05
CA MET A 204 12.85 10.27 -5.40
C MET A 204 12.53 8.88 -5.95
N ALA A 205 11.81 8.08 -5.18
CA ALA A 205 11.24 6.82 -5.66
C ALA A 205 9.71 6.94 -5.77
N ALA A 206 9.14 6.46 -6.88
CA ALA A 206 7.69 6.46 -7.07
C ALA A 206 7.26 5.37 -8.06
N PRO A 207 6.03 4.84 -7.94
CA PRO A 207 5.44 3.98 -8.95
C PRO A 207 4.99 4.81 -10.16
N ALA A 208 4.88 4.15 -11.31
CA ALA A 208 4.36 4.79 -12.53
C ALA A 208 2.96 5.40 -12.32
N TYR A 209 2.17 4.82 -11.42
CA TYR A 209 0.86 5.33 -11.02
C TYR A 209 0.90 6.81 -10.56
N ALA A 210 1.99 7.23 -9.92
CA ALA A 210 2.15 8.59 -9.42
C ALA A 210 2.71 9.58 -10.48
N TYR A 211 3.25 9.10 -11.60
CA TYR A 211 3.99 9.91 -12.55
C TYR A 211 3.22 11.11 -13.10
N LYS A 212 2.02 10.86 -13.62
CA LYS A 212 1.15 11.91 -14.17
C LYS A 212 0.43 12.70 -13.08
N PRO A 213 -0.25 12.05 -12.09
CA PRO A 213 -0.97 12.77 -11.04
C PRO A 213 -0.11 13.73 -10.23
N LEU A 214 1.13 13.37 -9.92
CA LEU A 214 2.06 14.21 -9.18
C LEU A 214 2.99 15.05 -10.09
N GLU A 215 2.76 15.03 -11.40
CA GLU A 215 3.53 15.80 -12.40
C GLU A 215 5.06 15.59 -12.29
N ILE A 216 5.52 14.39 -11.95
CA ILE A 216 6.95 14.08 -11.71
C ILE A 216 7.82 14.43 -12.93
N TYR A 217 7.24 14.41 -14.14
CA TYR A 217 7.91 14.79 -15.37
C TYR A 217 8.47 16.21 -15.36
N LYS A 218 7.90 17.14 -14.59
CA LYS A 218 8.40 18.50 -14.45
C LYS A 218 9.78 18.52 -13.78
N GLY A 219 10.03 17.62 -12.84
CA GLY A 219 11.31 17.49 -12.14
C GLY A 219 12.41 16.84 -12.98
N LEU A 220 12.04 16.00 -13.95
CA LEU A 220 13.01 15.36 -14.85
C LEU A 220 13.63 16.35 -15.84
N GLY A 221 12.86 17.29 -16.36
CA GLY A 221 13.34 18.24 -17.37
C GLY A 221 13.97 17.53 -18.58
N ASN A 222 15.13 18.05 -19.03
CA ASN A 222 15.87 17.47 -20.17
C ASN A 222 16.98 16.49 -19.73
N ASP A 223 17.50 16.65 -18.51
CA ASP A 223 18.68 15.92 -18.01
C ASP A 223 18.33 14.76 -17.07
N GLY A 224 17.10 14.73 -16.58
CA GLY A 224 16.65 13.70 -15.66
C GLY A 224 16.45 12.34 -16.29
N ALA A 225 16.32 11.33 -15.42
CA ALA A 225 16.08 9.94 -15.83
C ALA A 225 15.23 9.17 -14.84
N ILE A 226 14.71 8.03 -15.32
CA ILE A 226 14.01 7.01 -14.55
C ILE A 226 14.87 5.75 -14.58
N ILE A 227 15.51 5.44 -13.45
CA ILE A 227 16.29 4.21 -13.30
C ILE A 227 15.30 3.07 -13.11
N THR A 228 15.25 2.17 -14.09
CA THR A 228 14.29 1.04 -14.13
C THR A 228 14.71 -0.13 -13.24
N PHE A 229 15.28 0.19 -12.09
CA PHE A 229 15.59 -0.76 -11.02
C PHE A 229 14.52 -0.60 -9.92
N PRO A 230 13.71 -1.64 -9.65
CA PRO A 230 12.67 -1.55 -8.63
C PRO A 230 13.25 -1.44 -7.22
N ALA A 231 13.12 -0.27 -6.60
CA ALA A 231 13.58 -0.06 -5.22
C ALA A 231 12.61 -0.60 -4.19
N VAL A 232 11.30 -0.45 -4.45
CA VAL A 232 10.21 -0.85 -3.53
C VAL A 232 9.05 -1.39 -4.34
N ASN A 233 8.40 -2.43 -3.82
CA ASN A 233 7.08 -2.87 -4.27
C ASN A 233 6.03 -2.02 -3.55
N MET A 234 5.21 -1.29 -4.28
CA MET A 234 4.19 -0.44 -3.66
C MET A 234 2.82 -1.08 -3.75
N THR A 235 2.20 -1.24 -2.59
CA THR A 235 0.88 -1.84 -2.43
C THR A 235 -0.01 -0.94 -1.58
N MET A 236 -1.31 -1.22 -1.60
CA MET A 236 -2.28 -0.62 -0.70
C MET A 236 -2.99 -1.72 0.08
N ASP A 237 -3.24 -1.44 1.35
CA ASP A 237 -3.94 -2.33 2.26
C ASP A 237 -5.32 -1.75 2.60
N LEU A 238 -6.32 -2.61 2.66
CA LEU A 238 -7.58 -2.32 3.30
C LEU A 238 -7.49 -2.78 4.77
N ILE A 239 -7.39 -1.83 5.67
CA ILE A 239 -7.42 -2.04 7.12
C ILE A 239 -8.83 -1.80 7.63
N ILE A 240 -9.36 -2.73 8.43
CA ILE A 240 -10.70 -2.60 9.03
C ILE A 240 -10.62 -2.82 10.55
N ARG A 241 -11.64 -2.32 11.26
CA ARG A 241 -11.95 -2.71 12.64
C ARG A 241 -12.88 -3.90 12.63
N PRO A 242 -12.40 -5.14 12.86
CA PRO A 242 -13.19 -6.36 12.60
C PRO A 242 -14.50 -6.42 13.40
N GLU A 243 -14.54 -5.79 14.58
CA GLU A 243 -15.76 -5.73 15.42
C GLU A 243 -16.91 -4.90 14.82
N LYS A 244 -16.62 -4.11 13.77
CA LYS A 244 -17.62 -3.32 13.02
C LYS A 244 -18.18 -4.05 11.81
N PHE A 245 -17.72 -5.27 11.57
CA PHE A 245 -18.05 -6.05 10.37
C PHE A 245 -18.65 -7.41 10.74
N THR A 246 -19.40 -7.97 9.79
CA THR A 246 -19.97 -9.31 9.93
C THR A 246 -18.89 -10.38 10.04
N THR A 247 -19.23 -11.51 10.64
CA THR A 247 -18.33 -12.66 10.72
C THR A 247 -17.83 -13.07 9.33
N ASN A 248 -16.52 -13.36 9.23
CA ASN A 248 -15.83 -13.73 7.98
C ASN A 248 -15.71 -12.60 6.94
N PHE A 249 -16.13 -11.38 7.24
CA PHE A 249 -16.01 -10.26 6.29
C PHE A 249 -14.59 -10.11 5.74
N GLY A 250 -13.57 -10.04 6.60
CA GLY A 250 -12.17 -9.90 6.17
C GLY A 250 -11.72 -11.06 5.28
N GLN A 251 -12.17 -12.28 5.52
CA GLN A 251 -11.87 -13.43 4.67
C GLN A 251 -12.53 -13.29 3.29
N ASN A 252 -13.80 -12.92 3.22
CA ASN A 252 -14.51 -12.71 1.96
C ASN A 252 -13.87 -11.58 1.15
N SER A 253 -13.50 -10.49 1.84
CA SER A 253 -12.81 -9.36 1.24
C SER A 253 -11.46 -9.78 0.63
N ARG A 254 -10.60 -10.48 1.38
CA ARG A 254 -9.32 -11.00 0.86
C ARG A 254 -9.50 -11.90 -0.37
N GLN A 255 -10.52 -12.75 -0.37
CA GLN A 255 -10.84 -13.59 -1.54
C GLN A 255 -11.22 -12.74 -2.75
N TRP A 256 -11.98 -11.68 -2.54
CA TRP A 256 -12.31 -10.73 -3.61
C TRP A 256 -11.03 -10.10 -4.19
N PHE A 257 -10.15 -9.54 -3.33
CA PHE A 257 -8.88 -8.96 -3.78
C PHE A 257 -8.03 -9.97 -4.57
N LEU A 258 -7.90 -11.20 -4.08
CA LEU A 258 -7.19 -12.27 -4.78
C LEU A 258 -7.82 -12.60 -6.15
N SER A 259 -9.15 -12.60 -6.25
CA SER A 259 -9.86 -12.84 -7.51
C SER A 259 -9.62 -11.75 -8.57
N ARG A 260 -9.31 -10.53 -8.13
CA ARG A 260 -9.04 -9.36 -8.99
C ARG A 260 -7.54 -9.14 -9.26
N LEU A 261 -6.67 -9.90 -8.62
CA LEU A 261 -5.23 -9.65 -8.61
C LEU A 261 -4.63 -9.62 -10.03
N ASN A 262 -4.97 -10.57 -10.90
CA ASN A 262 -4.49 -10.59 -12.30
C ASN A 262 -4.90 -9.32 -13.07
N ARG A 263 -6.16 -8.88 -12.92
CA ARG A 263 -6.67 -7.65 -13.55
C ARG A 263 -5.96 -6.42 -13.01
N ASN A 264 -5.71 -6.38 -11.69
CA ASN A 264 -4.97 -5.30 -11.05
C ASN A 264 -3.54 -5.20 -11.60
N PHE A 265 -2.81 -6.33 -11.70
CA PHE A 265 -1.47 -6.33 -12.28
C PHE A 265 -1.45 -5.91 -13.76
N ALA A 266 -2.40 -6.37 -14.56
CA ALA A 266 -2.52 -5.96 -15.97
C ALA A 266 -2.75 -4.44 -16.12
N LEU A 267 -3.57 -3.84 -15.25
CA LEU A 267 -3.79 -2.40 -15.20
C LEU A 267 -2.48 -1.66 -14.88
N ILE A 268 -1.78 -2.08 -13.82
CA ILE A 268 -0.55 -1.41 -13.37
C ILE A 268 0.55 -1.51 -14.45
N GLN A 269 0.73 -2.67 -15.08
CA GLN A 269 1.70 -2.82 -16.17
C GLN A 269 1.36 -1.93 -17.38
N ARG A 270 0.09 -1.74 -17.69
CA ARG A 270 -0.34 -0.80 -18.74
C ARG A 270 0.02 0.64 -18.38
N ILE A 271 -0.23 1.07 -17.14
CA ILE A 271 0.15 2.41 -16.66
C ILE A 271 1.67 2.58 -16.74
N GLU A 272 2.45 1.58 -16.36
CA GLU A 272 3.91 1.62 -16.42
C GLU A 272 4.45 1.70 -17.86
N ALA A 273 3.78 1.05 -18.80
CA ALA A 273 4.15 1.15 -20.22
C ALA A 273 4.02 2.57 -20.78
N GLU A 274 3.20 3.42 -20.15
CA GLU A 274 3.05 4.84 -20.54
C GLU A 274 4.21 5.74 -20.10
N LEU A 275 5.13 5.26 -19.24
CA LEU A 275 6.33 6.02 -18.89
C LEU A 275 7.19 6.26 -20.14
N PRO A 276 7.59 7.52 -20.43
CA PRO A 276 8.32 7.85 -21.67
C PRO A 276 9.66 7.12 -21.74
N ALA A 277 9.89 6.39 -22.83
CA ALA A 277 11.11 5.61 -23.07
C ALA A 277 12.38 6.49 -23.02
N LYS A 278 12.30 7.74 -23.44
CA LYS A 278 13.44 8.69 -23.46
C LYS A 278 14.06 8.95 -22.08
N TYR A 279 13.30 8.74 -21.00
CA TYR A 279 13.82 8.91 -19.64
C TYR A 279 14.31 7.61 -19.03
N LYS A 280 13.93 6.45 -19.58
CA LYS A 280 14.26 5.15 -18.98
C LYS A 280 15.74 4.82 -19.20
N ILE A 281 16.45 4.56 -18.11
CA ILE A 281 17.81 4.01 -18.13
C ILE A 281 17.86 2.73 -17.29
N SER A 282 18.67 1.78 -17.72
CA SER A 282 18.92 0.55 -16.99
C SER A 282 20.29 0.62 -16.34
N LEU A 283 20.39 0.12 -15.12
CA LEU A 283 21.69 -0.16 -14.48
C LEU A 283 22.35 -1.33 -15.21
N ASP A 284 23.67 -1.36 -15.22
CA ASP A 284 24.41 -2.55 -15.61
C ASP A 284 24.22 -3.69 -14.56
N GLN A 285 24.76 -4.88 -14.86
CA GLN A 285 24.56 -6.05 -13.99
C GLN A 285 25.35 -5.94 -12.68
N GLU A 286 26.49 -5.28 -12.68
CA GLU A 286 27.30 -5.07 -11.50
C GLU A 286 26.59 -4.14 -10.52
N ASP A 287 26.14 -2.98 -10.99
CA ASP A 287 25.38 -2.02 -10.19
C ASP A 287 24.08 -2.61 -9.67
N LYS A 288 23.32 -3.36 -10.48
CA LYS A 288 22.13 -4.09 -10.00
C LYS A 288 22.45 -5.00 -8.81
N THR A 289 23.53 -5.78 -8.92
CA THR A 289 23.96 -6.69 -7.87
C THR A 289 24.39 -5.95 -6.60
N ARG A 290 25.11 -4.83 -6.75
CA ARG A 290 25.54 -3.98 -5.63
C ARG A 290 24.32 -3.38 -4.91
N TYR A 291 23.36 -2.81 -5.65
CA TYR A 291 22.12 -2.31 -5.06
C TYR A 291 21.35 -3.41 -4.33
N GLN A 292 21.17 -4.57 -4.94
CA GLN A 292 20.47 -5.71 -4.29
C GLN A 292 21.12 -6.10 -2.97
N ARG A 293 22.46 -6.16 -2.89
CA ARG A 293 23.18 -6.47 -1.63
C ARG A 293 22.93 -5.42 -0.56
N ILE A 294 23.06 -4.13 -0.90
CA ILE A 294 22.82 -3.02 0.04
C ILE A 294 21.37 -3.04 0.56
N LEU A 295 20.42 -3.22 -0.34
CA LEU A 295 18.99 -3.27 0.05
C LEU A 295 18.68 -4.50 0.89
N ARG A 296 19.33 -5.66 0.63
CA ARG A 296 19.20 -6.84 1.46
C ARG A 296 19.75 -6.60 2.87
N GLU A 297 20.94 -6.05 3.00
CA GLU A 297 21.54 -5.73 4.30
C GLU A 297 20.65 -4.75 5.09
N ALA A 298 20.12 -3.75 4.41
CA ALA A 298 19.16 -2.82 5.00
C ALA A 298 17.89 -3.52 5.47
N ARG A 299 17.31 -4.45 4.69
CA ARG A 299 16.14 -5.23 5.12
C ARG A 299 16.41 -6.06 6.36
N ILE A 300 17.57 -6.71 6.43
CA ILE A 300 17.98 -7.52 7.60
C ILE A 300 18.09 -6.62 8.84
N ASP A 301 18.74 -5.45 8.72
CA ASP A 301 18.87 -4.50 9.83
C ASP A 301 17.50 -3.97 10.26
N LEU A 302 16.65 -3.58 9.32
CA LEU A 302 15.30 -3.09 9.59
C LEU A 302 14.42 -4.17 10.26
N THR A 303 14.60 -5.44 9.90
CA THR A 303 13.91 -6.56 10.55
C THR A 303 14.40 -6.77 11.98
N LYS A 304 15.72 -6.72 12.20
CA LYS A 304 16.31 -6.80 13.56
C LYS A 304 15.84 -5.67 14.47
N ARG A 305 15.65 -4.48 13.93
CA ARG A 305 15.09 -3.32 14.64
C ARG A 305 13.57 -3.40 14.85
N GLY A 306 12.91 -4.44 14.35
CA GLY A 306 11.46 -4.61 14.46
C GLY A 306 10.64 -3.65 13.59
N ILE A 307 11.25 -2.98 12.60
CA ILE A 307 10.55 -2.12 11.63
C ILE A 307 9.82 -2.99 10.62
N TYR A 308 10.48 -4.04 10.08
CA TYR A 308 9.84 -5.06 9.26
C TYR A 308 9.48 -6.31 10.08
N ASP A 309 8.47 -7.01 9.65
CA ASP A 309 8.03 -8.29 10.23
C ASP A 309 8.83 -9.46 9.66
N ALA A 310 9.48 -10.22 10.51
CA ALA A 310 10.33 -11.36 10.09
C ALA A 310 9.52 -12.45 9.36
N SER A 311 8.24 -12.64 9.71
CA SER A 311 7.39 -13.62 9.01
C SER A 311 7.08 -13.17 7.59
N MET A 312 6.88 -11.85 7.37
CA MET A 312 6.73 -11.31 6.02
C MET A 312 8.03 -11.41 5.23
N MET A 313 9.20 -11.16 5.85
CA MET A 313 10.48 -11.36 5.14
C MET A 313 10.61 -12.80 4.61
N ASN A 314 10.24 -13.79 5.40
CA ASN A 314 10.17 -15.19 4.93
C ASN A 314 9.18 -15.39 3.77
N VAL A 315 8.01 -14.74 3.81
CA VAL A 315 7.02 -14.77 2.70
C VAL A 315 7.64 -14.21 1.43
N LEU A 316 8.29 -13.04 1.51
CA LEU A 316 8.91 -12.36 0.37
C LEU A 316 10.10 -13.16 -0.19
N LYS A 317 10.95 -13.70 0.66
CA LYS A 317 12.03 -14.60 0.24
C LYS A 317 11.50 -15.83 -0.48
N ARG A 318 10.46 -16.47 0.07
CA ARG A 318 9.81 -17.62 -0.56
C ARG A 318 9.21 -17.25 -1.92
N ALA A 319 8.61 -16.06 -2.06
CA ALA A 319 8.07 -15.58 -3.34
C ALA A 319 9.20 -15.42 -4.37
N ARG A 320 10.30 -14.74 -4.01
CA ARG A 320 11.49 -14.60 -4.88
C ARG A 320 12.02 -15.95 -5.35
N CYS A 321 12.26 -16.85 -4.41
CA CYS A 321 12.88 -18.14 -4.69
C CYS A 321 11.96 -19.13 -5.41
N THR A 322 10.66 -18.90 -5.39
CA THR A 322 9.70 -19.67 -6.20
C THR A 322 9.74 -19.23 -7.66
N VAL A 323 9.91 -17.93 -7.91
CA VAL A 323 9.94 -17.34 -9.27
C VAL A 323 11.34 -17.42 -9.88
N ASP A 324 12.37 -17.06 -9.10
CA ASP A 324 13.77 -17.04 -9.50
C ASP A 324 14.61 -17.90 -8.54
N ARG A 325 14.82 -19.17 -8.91
CA ARG A 325 15.60 -20.11 -8.11
C ARG A 325 17.11 -19.81 -8.12
N THR A 326 17.57 -19.01 -9.08
CA THR A 326 18.99 -18.64 -9.22
C THR A 326 19.35 -17.39 -8.42
N ASN A 327 18.37 -16.72 -7.84
CA ASN A 327 18.59 -15.54 -7.04
C ASN A 327 19.53 -15.86 -5.85
N PHE A 328 20.61 -15.11 -5.75
CA PHE A 328 21.65 -15.35 -4.75
C PHE A 328 21.14 -15.29 -3.30
N GLU A 329 20.08 -14.54 -3.04
CA GLU A 329 19.48 -14.42 -1.71
C GLU A 329 18.82 -15.73 -1.24
N CYS A 330 18.50 -16.66 -2.17
CA CYS A 330 17.83 -17.90 -1.84
C CYS A 330 18.70 -18.85 -1.01
N THR A 331 20.01 -18.78 -1.17
CA THR A 331 21.00 -19.60 -0.44
C THR A 331 21.52 -18.93 0.83
N LEU A 332 21.25 -17.62 0.99
CA LEU A 332 21.74 -16.86 2.14
C LEU A 332 20.75 -16.90 3.31
N GLY A 333 21.27 -16.96 4.54
CA GLY A 333 20.50 -16.80 5.78
C GLY A 333 20.22 -15.33 6.10
N GLY A 334 19.46 -15.08 7.20
CA GLY A 334 19.23 -13.76 7.75
C GLY A 334 17.88 -13.11 7.38
N GLU A 335 17.13 -13.70 6.46
CA GLU A 335 15.72 -13.38 6.18
C GLU A 335 14.82 -14.59 6.42
#